data_27331ee5535d5476b78a2c0285816071
#
_entry.id   27331ee5535d5476b78a2c0285816071
#
_cell.length_a   1.000
_cell.length_b   1.000
_cell.length_c   1.000
_cell.angle_alpha   90.00
_cell.angle_beta   90.00
_cell.angle_gamma   90.00
#
_symmetry.space_group_name_H-M   'P 1'
#
loop_
_entity.id
_entity.type
_entity.pdbx_description
1 polymer ?
#
loop_
_entity_poly.entity_id
_entity_poly.type
_entity_poly.pdbx_seq_one_letter_code
_entity_poly.pdbx_strand_id
1 'polypeptide(L)'
;MKWMIASDIHGSAFYCEKMLKAFEREQADKLLLLGDILYHGPRNDLPKGYAPKKVIELLNNIKEKILCVRGNCDAEVDQMVLEFPIMADYAMITEAVSYTHLRAHETGAYL
;
A
#
# COMPACT_ATOMS: atom_id res chain seq x y z
N MET A 1 16.54 -9.82 2.73
CA MET A 1 15.08 -9.58 2.87
C MET A 1 14.52 -9.04 1.57
N LYS A 2 13.40 -9.56 1.15
CA LYS A 2 12.79 -9.17 -0.12
C LYS A 2 11.56 -8.31 0.14
N TRP A 3 11.52 -7.13 -0.46
CA TRP A 3 10.41 -6.19 -0.35
C TRP A 3 9.62 -6.16 -1.65
N MET A 4 8.29 -6.15 -1.53
CA MET A 4 7.41 -5.81 -2.64
C MET A 4 6.91 -4.39 -2.40
N ILE A 5 6.89 -3.58 -3.46
CA ILE A 5 6.44 -2.20 -3.38
C ILE A 5 5.25 -2.02 -4.31
N ALA A 6 4.18 -1.45 -3.78
CA ALA A 6 2.96 -1.23 -4.55
C ALA A 6 2.31 0.09 -4.14
N SER A 7 1.45 0.60 -5.00
CA SER A 7 0.77 1.87 -4.79
C SER A 7 -0.54 1.88 -5.57
N ASP A 8 -1.42 2.83 -5.19
CA ASP A 8 -2.61 3.15 -5.98
C ASP A 8 -3.59 1.99 -6.16
N ILE A 9 -3.87 1.30 -5.05
CA ILE A 9 -4.88 0.23 -5.03
C ILE A 9 -6.28 0.82 -5.23
N HIS A 10 -6.52 2.02 -4.69
CA HIS A 10 -7.77 2.78 -4.84
C HIS A 10 -9.04 1.96 -4.56
N GLY A 11 -8.97 1.08 -3.57
CA GLY A 11 -10.13 0.29 -3.16
C GLY A 11 -10.46 -0.89 -4.07
N SER A 12 -9.61 -1.22 -5.03
CA SER A 12 -9.85 -2.34 -5.94
C SER A 12 -9.44 -3.65 -5.30
N ALA A 13 -10.41 -4.46 -4.90
CA ALA A 13 -10.15 -5.80 -4.40
C ALA A 13 -9.54 -6.69 -5.48
N PHE A 14 -9.95 -6.48 -6.73
CA PHE A 14 -9.43 -7.23 -7.86
C PHE A 14 -7.90 -7.08 -7.98
N TYR A 15 -7.42 -5.83 -7.99
CA TYR A 15 -5.98 -5.58 -8.09
C TYR A 15 -5.25 -5.88 -6.79
N CYS A 16 -5.91 -5.66 -5.65
CA CYS A 16 -5.34 -6.02 -4.34
C CYS A 16 -5.07 -7.52 -4.25
N GLU A 17 -6.01 -8.34 -4.68
CA GLU A 17 -5.83 -9.79 -4.70
C GLU A 17 -4.69 -10.21 -5.63
N LYS A 18 -4.58 -9.59 -6.80
CA LYS A 18 -3.47 -9.86 -7.72
C LYS A 18 -2.12 -9.50 -7.11
N MET A 19 -2.07 -8.36 -6.42
CA MET A 19 -0.85 -7.93 -5.72
C MET A 19 -0.45 -8.93 -4.64
N LEU A 20 -1.42 -9.40 -3.85
CA LEU A 20 -1.14 -10.37 -2.80
C LEU A 20 -0.72 -11.72 -3.34
N LYS A 21 -1.28 -12.14 -4.47
CA LYS A 21 -0.82 -13.37 -5.13
C LYS A 21 0.62 -13.23 -5.62
N ALA A 22 0.97 -12.06 -6.15
CA ALA A 22 2.34 -11.77 -6.55
C ALA A 22 3.27 -11.76 -5.33
N PHE A 23 2.80 -11.18 -4.23
CA PHE A 23 3.56 -11.15 -2.97
C PHE A 23 3.93 -12.57 -2.53
N GLU A 24 2.99 -13.49 -2.57
CA GLU A 24 3.24 -14.90 -2.23
C GLU A 24 4.11 -15.59 -3.26
N ARG A 25 3.83 -15.41 -4.55
CA ARG A 25 4.59 -16.03 -5.62
C ARG A 25 6.07 -15.65 -5.58
N GLU A 26 6.34 -14.37 -5.31
CA GLU A 26 7.70 -13.86 -5.23
C GLU A 26 8.37 -14.13 -3.88
N GLN A 27 7.64 -14.71 -2.94
CA GLN A 27 8.13 -14.97 -1.60
C GLN A 27 8.70 -13.73 -0.92
N ALA A 28 8.02 -12.60 -1.09
CA ALA A 28 8.43 -11.35 -0.46
C ALA A 28 8.20 -11.42 1.05
N ASP A 29 9.06 -10.77 1.80
CA ASP A 29 9.00 -10.75 3.26
C ASP A 29 8.16 -9.58 3.78
N LYS A 30 8.24 -8.45 3.11
CA LYS A 30 7.55 -7.22 3.49
C LYS A 30 6.89 -6.57 2.30
N LEU A 31 5.80 -5.86 2.57
CA LEU A 31 5.04 -5.11 1.57
C LEU A 31 5.12 -3.63 1.95
N LEU A 32 5.67 -2.83 1.05
CA LEU A 32 5.68 -1.38 1.20
C LEU A 32 4.60 -0.80 0.30
N LEU A 33 3.63 -0.13 0.91
CA LEU A 33 2.55 0.55 0.20
C LEU A 33 2.83 2.06 0.18
N LEU A 34 2.74 2.64 -0.99
CA LEU A 34 2.97 4.08 -1.17
C LEU A 34 1.67 4.89 -1.14
N GLY A 35 0.63 4.32 -0.53
CA GLY A 35 -0.62 5.02 -0.28
C GLY A 35 -1.68 4.81 -1.34
N ASP A 36 -2.73 5.63 -1.27
CA ASP A 36 -3.91 5.56 -2.13
C ASP A 36 -4.55 4.17 -2.07
N ILE A 37 -4.87 3.75 -0.85
CA ILE A 37 -5.29 2.36 -0.60
C ILE A 37 -6.79 2.16 -0.85
N LEU A 38 -7.64 3.00 -0.26
CA LEU A 38 -9.09 2.74 -0.24
C LEU A 38 -9.91 3.61 -1.17
N TYR A 39 -9.62 4.91 -1.22
CA TYR A 39 -10.41 5.84 -2.00
C TYR A 39 -9.92 5.91 -3.43
N HIS A 40 -10.87 5.91 -4.37
CA HIS A 40 -10.52 5.92 -5.80
C HIS A 40 -10.11 7.29 -6.34
N GLY A 41 -10.36 8.37 -5.58
CA GLY A 41 -10.05 9.73 -5.99
C GLY A 41 -11.23 10.42 -6.65
N PRO A 42 -11.34 11.76 -6.49
CA PRO A 42 -12.53 12.48 -6.96
C PRO A 42 -12.63 12.64 -8.48
N ARG A 43 -11.53 12.43 -9.19
CA ARG A 43 -11.46 12.62 -10.64
C ARG A 43 -11.41 11.31 -11.41
N ASN A 44 -11.41 10.19 -10.72
CA ASN A 44 -11.23 8.88 -11.35
C ASN A 44 -12.54 8.11 -11.34
N ASP A 45 -12.75 7.32 -12.38
CA ASP A 45 -13.82 6.34 -12.36
C ASP A 45 -13.50 5.25 -11.34
N LEU A 46 -14.52 4.52 -10.91
CA LEU A 46 -14.30 3.40 -10.02
C LEU A 46 -13.44 2.34 -10.71
N PRO A 47 -12.38 1.88 -10.05
CA PRO A 47 -11.53 0.84 -10.63
C PRO A 47 -12.26 -0.49 -10.70
N LYS A 48 -11.75 -1.39 -11.53
CA LYS A 48 -12.27 -2.73 -11.64
C LYS A 48 -12.24 -3.42 -10.28
N GLY A 49 -13.37 -4.03 -9.91
CA GLY A 49 -13.47 -4.75 -8.65
C GLY A 49 -13.40 -3.85 -7.42
N TYR A 50 -13.92 -2.63 -7.52
CA TYR A 50 -13.94 -1.71 -6.39
C TYR A 50 -14.75 -2.30 -5.23
N ALA A 51 -14.08 -2.62 -4.15
CA ALA A 51 -14.68 -3.18 -2.94
C ALA A 51 -13.76 -2.86 -1.75
N PRO A 52 -13.81 -1.62 -1.25
CA PRO A 52 -12.88 -1.18 -0.21
C PRO A 52 -12.95 -2.02 1.06
N LYS A 53 -14.12 -2.52 1.44
CA LYS A 53 -14.24 -3.38 2.62
C LYS A 53 -13.43 -4.67 2.45
N LYS A 54 -13.38 -5.20 1.24
CA LYS A 54 -12.59 -6.40 0.95
C LYS A 54 -11.09 -6.09 1.00
N VAL A 55 -10.69 -4.93 0.50
CA VAL A 55 -9.30 -4.47 0.59
C VAL A 55 -8.87 -4.35 2.04
N ILE A 56 -9.71 -3.77 2.89
CA ILE A 56 -9.44 -3.64 4.33
C ILE A 56 -9.17 -5.01 4.93
N GLU A 57 -10.04 -5.97 4.66
CA GLU A 57 -9.90 -7.33 5.18
C GLU A 57 -8.61 -8.01 4.69
N LEU A 58 -8.35 -7.91 3.39
CA LEU A 58 -7.18 -8.53 2.79
C LEU A 58 -5.87 -7.98 3.38
N LEU A 59 -5.78 -6.66 3.52
CA LEU A 59 -4.55 -6.04 4.01
C LEU A 59 -4.38 -6.22 5.51
N ASN A 60 -5.47 -6.14 6.29
CA ASN A 60 -5.37 -6.34 7.74
C ASN A 60 -4.92 -7.76 8.09
N ASN A 61 -5.21 -8.74 7.23
CA ASN A 61 -4.77 -10.11 7.46
C ASN A 61 -3.24 -10.26 7.41
N ILE A 62 -2.53 -9.34 6.76
CA ILE A 62 -1.06 -9.37 6.69
C ILE A 62 -0.45 -8.10 7.27
N LYS A 63 -1.14 -7.44 8.17
CA LYS A 63 -0.74 -6.14 8.72
C LYS A 63 0.68 -6.10 9.27
N GLU A 64 1.16 -7.20 9.80
CA GLU A 64 2.49 -7.27 10.39
C GLU A 64 3.61 -7.21 9.35
N LYS A 65 3.28 -7.44 8.08
CA LYS A 65 4.23 -7.40 6.98
C LYS A 65 4.19 -6.09 6.21
N ILE A 66 3.28 -5.18 6.57
CA ILE A 66 3.04 -3.95 5.82
C ILE A 66 3.74 -2.76 6.45
N LEU A 67 4.43 -2.00 5.62
CA LEU A 67 4.87 -0.63 5.91
C LEU A 67 4.18 0.26 4.88
N CYS A 68 3.60 1.38 5.32
CA CYS A 68 2.84 2.24 4.43
C CYS A 68 3.17 3.70 4.64
N VAL A 69 3.22 4.46 3.55
CA VAL A 69 3.27 5.90 3.59
C VAL A 69 2.01 6.47 2.95
N ARG A 70 1.66 7.70 3.32
CA ARG A 70 0.44 8.34 2.87
C ARG A 70 0.53 8.77 1.41
N GLY A 71 -0.52 8.43 0.63
CA GLY A 71 -0.72 8.93 -0.72
C GLY A 71 -1.66 10.14 -0.75
N ASN A 72 -2.05 10.56 -1.94
CA ASN A 72 -2.92 11.71 -2.11
C ASN A 72 -4.34 11.49 -1.57
N CYS A 73 -4.82 10.26 -1.68
CA CYS A 73 -6.22 9.94 -1.38
C CYS A 73 -6.42 9.33 0.00
N ASP A 74 -5.37 9.09 0.75
CA ASP A 74 -5.50 8.49 2.08
C ASP A 74 -5.98 9.54 3.07
N ALA A 75 -6.98 9.17 3.84
CA ALA A 75 -7.61 10.06 4.81
C ALA A 75 -7.55 9.47 6.21
N GLU A 76 -7.75 10.33 7.20
CA GLU A 76 -7.75 9.91 8.61
C GLU A 76 -8.80 8.84 8.90
N VAL A 77 -9.94 8.91 8.21
CA VAL A 77 -10.98 7.89 8.38
C VAL A 77 -10.50 6.51 7.92
N ASP A 78 -9.62 6.45 6.96
CA ASP A 78 -9.07 5.18 6.49
C ASP A 78 -8.17 4.54 7.55
N GLN A 79 -7.48 5.36 8.34
CA GLN A 79 -6.65 4.87 9.42
C GLN A 79 -7.49 4.18 10.51
N MET A 80 -8.75 4.53 10.63
CA MET A 80 -9.63 3.91 11.62
C MET A 80 -9.97 2.46 11.31
N VAL A 81 -9.87 2.08 10.05
CA VAL A 81 -10.24 0.72 9.60
C VAL A 81 -9.03 -0.12 9.19
N LEU A 82 -7.90 0.52 8.89
CA LEU A 82 -6.67 -0.19 8.58
C LEU A 82 -5.83 -0.34 9.85
N GLU A 83 -5.39 -1.57 10.12
CA GLU A 83 -4.73 -1.92 11.38
C GLU A 83 -3.20 -1.78 11.31
N PHE A 84 -2.72 -0.99 10.37
CA PHE A 84 -1.31 -0.62 10.25
C PHE A 84 -1.24 0.88 9.95
N PRO A 85 -0.14 1.57 10.34
CA PRO A 85 -0.03 3.02 10.11
C PRO A 85 -0.02 3.38 8.64
N ILE A 86 -0.81 4.38 8.24
CA ILE A 86 -0.91 4.83 6.85
C ILE A 86 -0.65 6.33 6.68
N MET A 87 -0.44 7.08 7.75
CA MET A 87 -0.40 8.54 7.69
C MET A 87 0.99 9.14 7.67
N ALA A 88 2.03 8.33 7.63
CA ALA A 88 3.40 8.83 7.56
C ALA A 88 3.69 9.43 6.18
N ASP A 89 4.32 10.60 6.17
CA ASP A 89 4.66 11.27 4.91
C ASP A 89 5.83 10.63 4.19
N TYR A 90 6.66 9.90 4.89
CA TYR A 90 7.80 9.19 4.30
C TYR A 90 8.18 8.00 5.16
N ALA A 91 8.97 7.11 4.57
CA ALA A 91 9.54 5.97 5.26
C ALA A 91 11.03 5.87 4.92
N MET A 92 11.79 5.35 5.86
CA MET A 92 13.20 5.07 5.65
C MET A 92 13.43 3.59 5.91
N ILE A 93 14.04 2.92 4.94
CA ILE A 93 14.35 1.50 5.05
C ILE A 93 15.85 1.34 5.05
N THR A 94 16.35 0.69 6.09
CA THR A 94 17.77 0.36 6.19
C THR A 94 17.93 -1.13 6.10
N GLU A 95 18.77 -1.57 5.20
CA GLU A 95 19.05 -2.98 5.04
C GLU A 95 20.55 -3.17 4.78
N ALA A 96 21.19 -3.92 5.66
CA ALA A 96 22.63 -4.12 5.63
C ALA A 96 23.37 -2.77 5.73
N VAL A 97 24.07 -2.37 4.68
CA VAL A 97 24.84 -1.13 4.66
C VAL A 97 24.19 -0.04 3.81
N SER A 98 22.99 -0.29 3.33
CA SER A 98 22.28 0.65 2.46
C SER A 98 20.94 1.02 3.05
N TYR A 99 20.40 2.15 2.62
CA TYR A 99 19.06 2.56 2.98
C TYR A 99 18.37 3.19 1.77
N THR A 100 17.04 3.16 1.78
CA THR A 100 16.21 3.79 0.76
C THR A 100 15.20 4.69 1.45
N HIS A 101 15.12 5.93 1.02
CA HIS A 101 14.15 6.90 1.52
C HIS A 101 13.03 7.05 0.50
N LEU A 102 11.79 6.78 0.91
CA LEU A 102 10.64 6.72 0.02
C LEU A 102 9.54 7.67 0.48
N ARG A 103 8.91 8.34 -0.47
CA ARG A 103 7.80 9.24 -0.25
C ARG A 103 6.75 9.02 -1.32
N ALA A 104 5.49 8.85 -0.91
CA ALA A 104 4.40 8.59 -1.85
C ALA A 104 4.12 9.76 -2.80
N HIS A 105 4.41 10.99 -2.36
CA HIS A 105 4.13 12.19 -3.14
C HIS A 105 5.22 12.53 -4.16
N GLU A 106 6.31 11.79 -4.16
CA GLU A 106 7.37 12.02 -5.14
C GLU A 106 6.91 11.61 -6.52
N THR A 107 7.39 12.32 -7.52
CA THR A 107 7.05 12.02 -8.90
C THR A 107 7.77 10.75 -9.34
N GLY A 108 7.00 9.72 -9.58
CA GLY A 108 7.54 8.42 -9.93
C GLY A 108 8.06 7.67 -8.72
N ALA A 109 8.00 6.36 -8.79
CA ALA A 109 8.54 5.49 -7.78
C ALA A 109 9.88 4.96 -8.25
N TYR A 110 10.89 5.07 -7.42
CA TYR A 110 12.22 4.65 -7.78
C TYR A 110 12.82 3.75 -6.74
N LEU A 111 13.43 2.74 -7.20
CA LEU A 111 14.28 1.90 -6.40
C LEU A 111 15.47 1.47 -7.20
#